data_5fd422c8052751a82be898d68b1c4e91
#
_entry.id   5fd422c8052751a82be898d68b1c4e91
#
_cell.length_a   1.000
_cell.length_b   1.000
_cell.length_c   1.000
_cell.angle_alpha   90.00
_cell.angle_beta   90.00
_cell.angle_gamma   90.00
#
_symmetry.space_group_name_H-M   'P 1'
#
loop_
_entity.id
_entity.type
_entity.pdbx_description
1 polymer ?
#
loop_
_entity_poly.entity_id
_entity_poly.type
_entity_poly.pdbx_seq_one_letter_code
_entity_poly.pdbx_strand_id
1 'polypeptide(L)'
;EELYSLTKAMVATGPRLKFPGIVADKHSAGGVAGTRTTMIVVPIIAAAGYTIPKTSTRAITSPAGTAYTMEVVATVTFTTTQITRIVEKVGGCIVWGGHVGLAPADDILIQVERPLAFESYDKIIVSVMAKKIASGANHLVLDLPVGPTMKIQHFKDAELMSRKFMMLGKRFKMKIVVDINETRQNAGRGIGPVLEARDVFEVLEQAPERPLALEAKALRLSGKLLSLCFADTPGKKDLDGEETARELLLSGKALAKMREIIRAQGGHPDVLSNKLTP
;
A
#
# COMPACT_ATOMS: atom_id res chain seq x y z
N GLU A 1 4.12 -15.72 20.77
CA GLU A 1 2.69 -15.86 21.13
C GLU A 1 2.02 -14.51 21.36
N GLU A 2 2.64 -13.60 22.11
CA GLU A 2 2.13 -12.25 22.43
C GLU A 2 1.74 -11.45 21.20
N LEU A 3 2.64 -11.35 20.19
CA LEU A 3 2.36 -10.66 18.93
C LEU A 3 1.10 -11.19 18.22
N TYR A 4 0.91 -12.50 18.23
CA TYR A 4 -0.27 -13.12 17.63
C TYR A 4 -1.54 -12.77 18.41
N SER A 5 -1.50 -12.92 19.72
CA SER A 5 -2.64 -12.65 20.60
C SER A 5 -3.06 -11.19 20.55
N LEU A 6 -2.08 -10.27 20.57
CA LEU A 6 -2.32 -8.84 20.47
C LEU A 6 -2.89 -8.46 19.08
N THR A 7 -2.30 -8.99 18.01
CA THR A 7 -2.83 -8.78 16.64
C THR A 7 -4.27 -9.26 16.53
N LYS A 8 -4.57 -10.47 17.06
CA LYS A 8 -5.92 -11.03 17.04
C LYS A 8 -6.91 -10.17 17.83
N ALA A 9 -6.51 -9.69 19.01
CA ALA A 9 -7.32 -8.81 19.83
C ALA A 9 -7.61 -7.49 19.11
N MET A 10 -6.60 -6.84 18.51
CA MET A 10 -6.78 -5.61 17.74
C MET A 10 -7.74 -5.79 16.55
N VAL A 11 -7.58 -6.86 15.79
CA VAL A 11 -8.49 -7.19 14.68
C VAL A 11 -9.93 -7.37 15.14
N ALA A 12 -10.14 -7.87 16.36
CA ALA A 12 -11.47 -8.09 16.92
C ALA A 12 -12.21 -6.81 17.33
N THR A 13 -11.52 -5.67 17.41
CA THR A 13 -12.12 -4.40 17.85
C THR A 13 -12.90 -3.66 16.77
N GLY A 14 -12.75 -4.03 15.49
CA GLY A 14 -13.40 -3.34 14.38
C GLY A 14 -14.03 -4.29 13.34
N PRO A 15 -14.68 -3.71 12.34
CA PRO A 15 -15.24 -4.47 11.24
C PRO A 15 -14.14 -5.08 10.37
N ARG A 16 -14.50 -6.11 9.60
CA ARG A 16 -13.61 -6.73 8.61
C ARG A 16 -14.24 -6.64 7.23
N LEU A 17 -13.43 -6.24 6.26
CA LEU A 17 -13.79 -6.39 4.85
C LEU A 17 -13.59 -7.85 4.44
N LYS A 18 -14.44 -8.34 3.55
CA LYS A 18 -14.37 -9.70 3.02
C LYS A 18 -14.55 -9.64 1.51
N PHE A 19 -13.61 -10.24 0.80
CA PHE A 19 -13.66 -10.39 -0.65
C PHE A 19 -13.32 -11.84 -1.01
N PRO A 20 -13.87 -12.36 -2.12
CA PRO A 20 -13.54 -13.71 -2.58
C PRO A 20 -12.13 -13.78 -3.19
N GLY A 21 -11.53 -14.96 -3.17
CA GLY A 21 -10.29 -15.27 -3.86
C GLY A 21 -9.04 -14.60 -3.30
N ILE A 22 -8.17 -14.16 -4.20
CA ILE A 22 -6.90 -13.51 -3.87
C ILE A 22 -7.15 -12.04 -3.59
N VAL A 23 -6.82 -11.62 -2.37
CA VAL A 23 -6.90 -10.22 -1.92
C VAL A 23 -5.49 -9.75 -1.61
N ALA A 24 -4.98 -8.92 -2.50
CA ALA A 24 -3.62 -8.39 -2.44
C ALA A 24 -3.55 -7.09 -1.62
N ASP A 25 -2.43 -6.85 -0.97
CA ASP A 25 -2.12 -5.55 -0.37
C ASP A 25 -0.60 -5.27 -0.41
N LYS A 26 -0.25 -4.00 -0.32
CA LYS A 26 1.12 -3.50 -0.20
C LYS A 26 1.22 -2.60 1.01
N HIS A 27 2.26 -2.80 1.82
CA HIS A 27 2.56 -1.91 2.93
C HIS A 27 4.04 -1.51 2.93
N SER A 28 4.31 -0.26 3.29
CA SER A 28 5.68 0.22 3.51
C SER A 28 5.82 0.63 4.97
N ALA A 29 6.77 0.04 5.66
CA ALA A 29 7.06 0.32 7.07
C ALA A 29 8.27 1.27 7.20
N GLY A 30 8.27 2.40 6.50
CA GLY A 30 9.46 3.24 6.47
C GLY A 30 9.24 4.74 6.61
N GLY A 31 8.06 5.23 6.28
CA GLY A 31 7.75 6.66 6.40
C GLY A 31 8.58 7.56 5.47
N VAL A 32 8.99 7.06 4.30
CA VAL A 32 9.78 7.84 3.34
C VAL A 32 8.89 8.85 2.63
N ALA A 33 9.18 10.14 2.82
CA ALA A 33 8.50 11.21 2.09
C ALA A 33 8.73 11.09 0.58
N GLY A 34 7.80 11.60 -0.25
CA GLY A 34 7.95 11.61 -1.71
C GLY A 34 8.05 10.22 -2.37
N THR A 35 7.66 9.15 -1.67
CA THR A 35 7.71 7.79 -2.20
C THR A 35 6.33 7.18 -2.22
N ARG A 36 5.48 7.59 -3.18
CA ARG A 36 4.08 7.16 -3.29
C ARG A 36 3.88 5.92 -4.16
N THR A 37 4.74 4.91 -4.03
CA THR A 37 4.65 3.64 -4.79
C THR A 37 3.28 2.99 -4.71
N THR A 38 2.57 3.12 -3.60
CA THR A 38 1.24 2.53 -3.42
C THR A 38 0.24 2.98 -4.49
N MET A 39 0.28 4.25 -4.90
CA MET A 39 -0.65 4.77 -5.91
C MET A 39 -0.34 4.27 -7.33
N ILE A 40 0.83 3.67 -7.53
CA ILE A 40 1.21 3.00 -8.78
C ILE A 40 0.94 1.49 -8.67
N VAL A 41 1.27 0.88 -7.54
CA VAL A 41 1.07 -0.56 -7.29
C VAL A 41 -0.42 -0.93 -7.35
N VAL A 42 -1.29 -0.16 -6.72
CA VAL A 42 -2.73 -0.48 -6.65
C VAL A 42 -3.35 -0.62 -8.04
N PRO A 43 -3.22 0.34 -8.96
CA PRO A 43 -3.80 0.19 -10.30
C PRO A 43 -3.12 -0.91 -11.13
N ILE A 44 -1.83 -1.20 -10.97
CA ILE A 44 -1.16 -2.32 -11.62
C ILE A 44 -1.78 -3.65 -11.18
N ILE A 45 -1.92 -3.87 -9.88
CA ILE A 45 -2.48 -5.11 -9.32
C ILE A 45 -3.95 -5.28 -9.72
N ALA A 46 -4.75 -4.20 -9.65
CA ALA A 46 -6.14 -4.22 -10.07
C ALA A 46 -6.28 -4.45 -11.59
N ALA A 47 -5.39 -3.88 -12.42
CA ALA A 47 -5.35 -4.13 -13.86
C ALA A 47 -4.95 -5.57 -14.22
N ALA A 48 -4.17 -6.23 -13.37
CA ALA A 48 -3.84 -7.66 -13.49
C ALA A 48 -5.02 -8.59 -13.11
N GLY A 49 -6.15 -8.02 -12.64
CA GLY A 49 -7.36 -8.75 -12.28
C GLY A 49 -7.43 -9.21 -10.82
N TYR A 50 -6.56 -8.71 -9.94
CA TYR A 50 -6.59 -9.03 -8.51
C TYR A 50 -7.29 -7.95 -7.69
N THR A 51 -7.91 -8.38 -6.60
CA THR A 51 -8.57 -7.49 -5.63
C THR A 51 -7.53 -6.83 -4.73
N ILE A 52 -7.57 -5.49 -4.62
CA ILE A 52 -6.66 -4.72 -3.77
C ILE A 52 -7.38 -3.58 -3.02
N PRO A 53 -8.01 -3.86 -1.86
CA PRO A 53 -8.72 -2.87 -1.05
C PRO A 53 -7.72 -2.08 -0.19
N LYS A 54 -7.01 -1.13 -0.78
CA LYS A 54 -5.94 -0.42 -0.10
C LYS A 54 -6.47 0.59 0.90
N THR A 55 -6.22 0.32 2.18
CA THR A 55 -6.36 1.33 3.23
C THR A 55 -5.01 1.98 3.54
N SER A 56 -5.01 3.27 3.76
CA SER A 56 -3.81 4.05 4.02
C SER A 56 -4.08 5.14 5.07
N THR A 57 -3.02 5.83 5.46
CA THR A 57 -3.10 6.97 6.38
C THR A 57 -2.98 8.29 5.62
N ARG A 58 -3.41 9.36 6.26
CA ARG A 58 -3.03 10.73 5.89
C ARG A 58 -1.56 10.98 6.29
N ALA A 59 -1.22 12.11 6.87
CA ALA A 59 0.15 12.34 7.33
C ALA A 59 0.36 11.74 8.73
N ILE A 60 1.40 10.90 8.92
CA ILE A 60 1.86 10.42 10.23
C ILE A 60 3.33 10.77 10.43
N THR A 61 4.22 10.20 9.63
CA THR A 61 5.69 10.36 9.73
C THR A 61 6.30 11.05 8.52
N SER A 62 5.50 11.35 7.51
CA SER A 62 5.88 12.12 6.32
C SER A 62 4.89 13.25 6.11
N PRO A 63 5.24 14.31 5.34
CA PRO A 63 4.35 15.44 5.04
C PRO A 63 3.02 15.03 4.42
N ALA A 64 3.01 13.92 3.67
CA ALA A 64 1.81 13.35 3.10
C ALA A 64 1.77 11.82 3.30
N GLY A 65 0.62 11.28 3.66
CA GLY A 65 0.32 9.84 3.56
C GLY A 65 -0.35 9.53 2.23
N THR A 66 -0.42 8.26 1.84
CA THR A 66 -1.02 7.87 0.56
C THR A 66 -2.49 8.29 0.45
N ALA A 67 -3.26 8.25 1.54
CA ALA A 67 -4.64 8.74 1.52
C ALA A 67 -4.69 10.26 1.27
N TYR A 68 -3.78 11.03 1.85
CA TYR A 68 -3.68 12.47 1.64
C TYR A 68 -3.31 12.83 0.19
N THR A 69 -2.40 12.07 -0.40
CA THR A 69 -2.02 12.24 -1.80
C THR A 69 -3.17 11.83 -2.75
N MET A 70 -3.90 10.76 -2.43
CA MET A 70 -5.06 10.34 -3.21
C MET A 70 -6.22 11.35 -3.12
N GLU A 71 -6.36 12.05 -2.00
CA GLU A 71 -7.40 13.06 -1.77
C GLU A 71 -7.28 14.28 -2.70
N VAL A 72 -6.10 14.50 -3.31
CA VAL A 72 -5.90 15.50 -4.37
C VAL A 72 -6.77 15.21 -5.61
N VAL A 73 -7.04 13.93 -5.89
CA VAL A 73 -7.72 13.51 -7.13
C VAL A 73 -9.05 12.81 -6.91
N ALA A 74 -9.32 12.30 -5.70
CA ALA A 74 -10.57 11.61 -5.40
C ALA A 74 -10.90 11.63 -3.90
N THR A 75 -12.15 11.38 -3.55
CA THR A 75 -12.56 11.17 -2.16
C THR A 75 -11.89 9.91 -1.58
N VAL A 76 -11.48 9.98 -0.30
CA VAL A 76 -10.84 8.85 0.41
C VAL A 76 -11.62 8.38 1.64
N THR A 77 -12.72 9.06 1.96
CA THR A 77 -13.53 8.80 3.16
C THR A 77 -14.79 8.04 2.77
N PHE A 78 -14.86 6.78 3.18
CA PHE A 78 -15.95 5.86 2.83
C PHE A 78 -16.29 4.94 4.00
N THR A 79 -17.55 4.49 4.04
CA THR A 79 -17.98 3.39 4.90
C THR A 79 -17.50 2.04 4.35
N THR A 80 -17.48 1.00 5.18
CA THR A 80 -17.13 -0.37 4.75
C THR A 80 -18.00 -0.86 3.59
N THR A 81 -19.30 -0.57 3.60
CA THR A 81 -20.22 -0.94 2.52
C THR A 81 -19.87 -0.24 1.20
N GLN A 82 -19.53 1.05 1.24
CA GLN A 82 -19.11 1.79 0.06
C GLN A 82 -17.79 1.26 -0.49
N ILE A 83 -16.82 0.97 0.38
CA ILE A 83 -15.54 0.37 -0.01
C ILE A 83 -15.77 -0.98 -0.71
N THR A 84 -16.60 -1.85 -0.14
CA THR A 84 -16.94 -3.14 -0.75
C THR A 84 -17.47 -2.96 -2.15
N ARG A 85 -18.47 -2.06 -2.36
CA ARG A 85 -19.05 -1.78 -3.68
C ARG A 85 -18.03 -1.24 -4.69
N ILE A 86 -17.13 -0.32 -4.25
CA ILE A 86 -16.09 0.22 -5.11
C ILE A 86 -15.15 -0.90 -5.56
N VAL A 87 -14.66 -1.70 -4.61
CA VAL A 87 -13.71 -2.78 -4.88
C VAL A 87 -14.33 -3.87 -5.77
N GLU A 88 -15.58 -4.27 -5.52
CA GLU A 88 -16.30 -5.20 -6.38
C GLU A 88 -16.46 -4.68 -7.81
N LYS A 89 -16.64 -3.38 -7.98
CA LYS A 89 -16.85 -2.76 -9.30
C LYS A 89 -15.55 -2.61 -10.10
N VAL A 90 -14.45 -2.19 -9.47
CA VAL A 90 -13.21 -1.80 -10.19
C VAL A 90 -11.96 -2.57 -9.77
N GLY A 91 -12.08 -3.52 -8.84
CA GLY A 91 -10.98 -4.37 -8.38
C GLY A 91 -10.09 -3.76 -7.30
N GLY A 92 -10.22 -2.46 -7.00
CA GLY A 92 -9.36 -1.82 -6.00
C GLY A 92 -9.88 -0.46 -5.53
N CYS A 93 -9.28 0.04 -4.48
CA CYS A 93 -9.51 1.40 -3.97
C CYS A 93 -8.27 1.90 -3.21
N ILE A 94 -8.20 3.20 -2.96
CA ILE A 94 -7.22 3.82 -2.05
C ILE A 94 -7.98 4.74 -1.10
N VAL A 95 -8.18 4.31 0.14
CA VAL A 95 -9.04 5.00 1.11
C VAL A 95 -8.34 5.29 2.42
N TRP A 96 -8.86 6.24 3.19
CA TRP A 96 -8.34 6.57 4.51
C TRP A 96 -8.81 5.57 5.56
N GLY A 97 -7.88 4.75 6.04
CA GLY A 97 -8.14 3.69 7.02
C GLY A 97 -8.61 4.18 8.37
N GLY A 98 -8.19 5.39 8.79
CA GLY A 98 -8.62 5.97 10.08
C GLY A 98 -10.12 6.31 10.14
N HIS A 99 -10.77 6.57 9.01
CA HIS A 99 -12.22 6.75 8.97
C HIS A 99 -12.98 5.41 8.96
N VAL A 100 -12.39 4.40 8.34
CA VAL A 100 -13.04 3.08 8.19
C VAL A 100 -13.17 2.36 9.53
N GLY A 101 -12.29 2.67 10.49
CA GLY A 101 -12.30 2.04 11.82
C GLY A 101 -12.00 0.55 11.80
N LEU A 102 -11.15 0.06 10.90
CA LEU A 102 -10.85 -1.37 10.77
C LEU A 102 -10.13 -1.97 11.98
N ALA A 103 -9.36 -1.17 12.70
CA ALA A 103 -8.69 -1.57 13.93
C ALA A 103 -8.68 -0.39 14.91
N PRO A 104 -9.81 0.01 15.47
CA PRO A 104 -9.92 1.24 16.27
C PRO A 104 -9.03 1.24 17.51
N ALA A 105 -8.77 0.09 18.12
CA ALA A 105 -7.83 0.00 19.23
C ALA A 105 -6.40 0.40 18.81
N ASP A 106 -5.97 0.05 17.59
CA ASP A 106 -4.68 0.48 17.08
C ASP A 106 -4.61 1.99 16.86
N ASP A 107 -5.68 2.60 16.37
CA ASP A 107 -5.73 4.05 16.16
C ASP A 107 -5.65 4.82 17.48
N ILE A 108 -6.26 4.30 18.55
CA ILE A 108 -6.14 4.85 19.92
C ILE A 108 -4.71 4.72 20.44
N LEU A 109 -4.09 3.52 20.28
CA LEU A 109 -2.71 3.30 20.70
C LEU A 109 -1.73 4.24 19.99
N ILE A 110 -1.89 4.47 18.69
CA ILE A 110 -1.06 5.41 17.93
C ILE A 110 -1.20 6.84 18.49
N GLN A 111 -2.40 7.25 18.89
CA GLN A 111 -2.62 8.58 19.49
C GLN A 111 -1.91 8.73 20.83
N VAL A 112 -1.85 7.68 21.65
CA VAL A 112 -1.15 7.68 22.94
C VAL A 112 0.37 7.62 22.77
N GLU A 113 0.86 6.81 21.84
CA GLU A 113 2.31 6.61 21.61
C GLU A 113 2.98 7.81 20.96
N ARG A 114 2.26 8.52 20.09
CA ARG A 114 2.81 9.66 19.34
C ARG A 114 3.37 10.78 20.21
N PRO A 115 2.67 11.28 21.25
CA PRO A 115 3.21 12.29 22.18
C PRO A 115 4.40 11.78 23.00
N LEU A 116 4.47 10.46 23.24
CA LEU A 116 5.53 9.83 24.03
C LEU A 116 6.79 9.55 23.20
N ALA A 117 6.74 9.80 21.88
CA ALA A 117 7.80 9.43 20.94
C ALA A 117 8.24 7.97 21.07
N PHE A 118 7.34 7.09 21.51
CA PHE A 118 7.61 5.67 21.70
C PHE A 118 7.38 4.90 20.40
N GLU A 119 8.41 4.30 19.87
CA GLU A 119 8.34 3.40 18.72
C GLU A 119 8.92 2.03 19.07
N SER A 120 8.13 0.98 18.85
CA SER A 120 8.56 -0.41 18.98
C SER A 120 8.31 -1.15 17.68
N TYR A 121 9.32 -1.89 17.19
CA TYR A 121 9.16 -2.71 16.00
C TYR A 121 8.03 -3.74 16.14
N ASP A 122 7.88 -4.32 17.32
CA ASP A 122 6.83 -5.29 17.59
C ASP A 122 5.44 -4.65 17.50
N LYS A 123 5.29 -3.44 17.99
CA LYS A 123 4.04 -2.70 17.86
C LYS A 123 3.75 -2.32 16.40
N ILE A 124 4.77 -1.91 15.65
CA ILE A 124 4.62 -1.65 14.20
C ILE A 124 4.11 -2.91 13.49
N ILE A 125 4.68 -4.08 13.80
CA ILE A 125 4.27 -5.36 13.22
C ILE A 125 2.80 -5.66 13.54
N VAL A 126 2.39 -5.53 14.79
CA VAL A 126 1.01 -5.76 15.23
C VAL A 126 0.04 -4.82 14.52
N SER A 127 0.35 -3.52 14.51
CA SER A 127 -0.46 -2.47 13.86
C SER A 127 -0.66 -2.76 12.37
N VAL A 128 0.43 -3.07 11.65
CA VAL A 128 0.37 -3.41 10.23
C VAL A 128 -0.48 -4.65 10.01
N MET A 129 -0.19 -5.75 10.72
CA MET A 129 -0.89 -7.01 10.54
C MET A 129 -2.39 -6.88 10.87
N ALA A 130 -2.74 -6.19 11.95
CA ALA A 130 -4.14 -5.99 12.32
C ALA A 130 -4.93 -5.30 11.18
N LYS A 131 -4.39 -4.23 10.61
CA LYS A 131 -5.04 -3.49 9.51
C LYS A 131 -5.12 -4.33 8.23
N LYS A 132 -4.10 -5.14 7.91
CA LYS A 132 -4.11 -6.01 6.71
C LYS A 132 -5.10 -7.15 6.84
N ILE A 133 -5.19 -7.77 8.00
CA ILE A 133 -6.18 -8.81 8.28
C ILE A 133 -7.60 -8.22 8.26
N ALA A 134 -7.79 -7.04 8.85
CA ALA A 134 -9.10 -6.38 8.89
C ALA A 134 -9.55 -5.91 7.49
N SER A 135 -8.63 -5.54 6.60
CA SER A 135 -8.94 -5.22 5.19
C SER A 135 -9.20 -6.45 4.32
N GLY A 136 -9.08 -7.66 4.86
CA GLY A 136 -9.33 -8.92 4.15
C GLY A 136 -8.16 -9.41 3.30
N ALA A 137 -6.98 -8.80 3.38
CA ALA A 137 -5.82 -9.20 2.62
C ALA A 137 -5.32 -10.59 3.00
N ASN A 138 -4.96 -11.40 2.00
CA ASN A 138 -4.35 -12.72 2.15
C ASN A 138 -3.02 -12.87 1.39
N HIS A 139 -2.65 -11.87 0.56
CA HIS A 139 -1.37 -11.76 -0.14
C HIS A 139 -0.79 -10.38 0.10
N LEU A 140 0.39 -10.29 0.69
CA LEU A 140 0.98 -9.03 1.14
C LEU A 140 2.43 -8.89 0.68
N VAL A 141 2.76 -7.77 0.06
CA VAL A 141 4.14 -7.31 -0.09
C VAL A 141 4.45 -6.25 0.96
N LEU A 142 5.53 -6.47 1.71
CA LEU A 142 6.07 -5.53 2.70
C LEU A 142 7.32 -4.87 2.14
N ASP A 143 7.32 -3.56 2.05
CA ASP A 143 8.48 -2.74 1.74
C ASP A 143 9.11 -2.27 3.06
N LEU A 144 10.31 -2.72 3.35
CA LEU A 144 11.11 -2.35 4.53
C LEU A 144 12.33 -1.54 4.08
N PRO A 145 12.19 -0.22 3.89
CA PRO A 145 13.33 0.65 3.58
C PRO A 145 14.24 0.78 4.79
N VAL A 146 15.54 0.57 4.56
CA VAL A 146 16.60 0.67 5.58
C VAL A 146 17.51 1.83 5.25
N GLY A 147 17.77 2.69 6.21
CA GLY A 147 18.65 3.84 6.01
C GLY A 147 18.71 4.77 7.22
N PRO A 148 19.69 5.69 7.23
CA PRO A 148 19.99 6.52 8.41
C PRO A 148 18.85 7.43 8.85
N THR A 149 17.95 7.81 7.93
CA THR A 149 16.78 8.67 8.21
C THR A 149 15.47 7.89 8.21
N MET A 150 15.55 6.57 8.08
CA MET A 150 14.38 5.69 8.08
C MET A 150 14.04 5.22 9.49
N LYS A 151 12.82 4.73 9.69
CA LYS A 151 12.43 4.08 10.96
C LYS A 151 13.26 2.85 11.26
N ILE A 152 13.71 2.16 10.21
CA ILE A 152 14.59 0.99 10.31
C ILE A 152 15.96 1.45 9.83
N GLN A 153 16.92 1.53 10.74
CA GLN A 153 18.26 2.05 10.45
C GLN A 153 19.26 0.94 10.10
N HIS A 154 19.03 -0.29 10.55
CA HIS A 154 19.94 -1.40 10.37
C HIS A 154 19.28 -2.59 9.68
N PHE A 155 19.99 -3.22 8.76
CA PHE A 155 19.53 -4.41 8.04
C PHE A 155 19.15 -5.56 8.97
N LYS A 156 19.90 -5.78 10.07
CA LYS A 156 19.60 -6.81 11.07
C LYS A 156 18.20 -6.64 11.70
N ASP A 157 17.76 -5.40 11.89
CA ASP A 157 16.43 -5.11 12.45
C ASP A 157 15.35 -5.38 11.41
N ALA A 158 15.60 -5.00 10.15
CA ALA A 158 14.69 -5.32 9.04
C ALA A 158 14.52 -6.84 8.85
N GLU A 159 15.61 -7.60 8.95
CA GLU A 159 15.58 -9.08 8.89
C GLU A 159 14.80 -9.69 10.06
N LEU A 160 14.99 -9.17 11.28
CA LEU A 160 14.22 -9.61 12.44
C LEU A 160 12.73 -9.32 12.26
N MET A 161 12.38 -8.10 11.83
CA MET A 161 11.00 -7.73 11.52
C MET A 161 10.42 -8.62 10.42
N SER A 162 11.17 -8.87 9.34
CA SER A 162 10.77 -9.76 8.25
C SER A 162 10.40 -11.15 8.76
N ARG A 163 11.25 -11.77 9.59
CA ARG A 163 10.97 -13.08 10.21
C ARG A 163 9.69 -13.07 11.04
N LYS A 164 9.48 -12.02 11.84
CA LYS A 164 8.26 -11.88 12.67
C LYS A 164 7.01 -11.70 11.82
N PHE A 165 7.05 -10.89 10.76
CA PHE A 165 5.95 -10.74 9.81
C PHE A 165 5.59 -12.05 9.12
N MET A 166 6.59 -12.78 8.62
CA MET A 166 6.36 -14.08 7.97
C MET A 166 5.78 -15.13 8.94
N MET A 167 6.25 -15.13 10.19
CA MET A 167 5.70 -16.01 11.23
C MET A 167 4.22 -15.70 11.52
N LEU A 168 3.87 -14.42 11.67
CA LEU A 168 2.48 -14.00 11.87
C LEU A 168 1.63 -14.27 10.64
N GLY A 169 2.14 -13.99 9.44
CA GLY A 169 1.49 -14.29 8.18
C GLY A 169 1.08 -15.76 8.10
N LYS A 170 2.00 -16.68 8.42
CA LYS A 170 1.71 -18.13 8.46
C LYS A 170 0.57 -18.46 9.45
N ARG A 171 0.56 -17.86 10.64
CA ARG A 171 -0.49 -18.09 11.64
C ARG A 171 -1.86 -17.54 11.23
N PHE A 172 -1.88 -16.41 10.52
CA PHE A 172 -3.11 -15.79 10.00
C PHE A 172 -3.49 -16.25 8.59
N LYS A 173 -2.80 -17.24 8.02
CA LYS A 173 -3.00 -17.75 6.66
C LYS A 173 -2.84 -16.65 5.58
N MET A 174 -1.95 -15.70 5.82
CA MET A 174 -1.58 -14.64 4.90
C MET A 174 -0.20 -14.95 4.32
N LYS A 175 -0.10 -14.98 2.99
CA LYS A 175 1.19 -15.08 2.30
C LYS A 175 1.87 -13.72 2.26
N ILE A 176 3.12 -13.67 2.71
CA ILE A 176 3.89 -12.44 2.81
C ILE A 176 5.21 -12.59 2.07
N VAL A 177 5.53 -11.62 1.23
CA VAL A 177 6.86 -11.41 0.68
C VAL A 177 7.40 -10.07 1.19
N VAL A 178 8.68 -10.05 1.56
CA VAL A 178 9.32 -8.85 2.11
C VAL A 178 10.39 -8.34 1.15
N ASP A 179 10.37 -7.04 0.91
CA ASP A 179 11.36 -6.29 0.15
C ASP A 179 12.18 -5.44 1.13
N ILE A 180 13.33 -5.94 1.56
CA ILE A 180 14.29 -5.16 2.35
C ILE A 180 15.19 -4.42 1.37
N ASN A 181 15.25 -3.09 1.44
CA ASN A 181 16.00 -2.29 0.49
C ASN A 181 16.69 -1.10 1.15
N GLU A 182 17.93 -0.84 0.73
CA GLU A 182 18.64 0.35 1.15
C GLU A 182 17.95 1.60 0.59
N THR A 183 17.71 2.57 1.46
CA THR A 183 17.03 3.81 1.10
C THR A 183 17.77 5.00 1.71
N ARG A 184 18.39 5.81 0.86
CA ARG A 184 19.13 7.00 1.27
C ARG A 184 18.35 8.29 1.03
N GLN A 185 17.40 8.26 0.09
CA GLN A 185 16.58 9.40 -0.31
C GLN A 185 15.21 8.93 -0.79
N ASN A 186 14.29 9.86 -0.97
CA ASN A 186 12.99 9.61 -1.59
C ASN A 186 13.15 9.16 -3.06
N ALA A 187 12.22 8.35 -3.51
CA ALA A 187 12.21 7.86 -4.88
C ALA A 187 11.52 8.83 -5.87
N GLY A 188 10.56 9.63 -5.39
CA GLY A 188 9.95 10.72 -6.14
C GLY A 188 10.73 12.04 -5.97
N ARG A 189 10.31 13.07 -6.70
CA ARG A 189 10.90 14.42 -6.65
C ARG A 189 10.07 15.36 -5.80
N GLY A 190 8.75 15.19 -5.83
CA GLY A 190 7.83 16.01 -5.06
C GLY A 190 7.72 15.59 -3.60
N ILE A 191 7.50 16.57 -2.72
CA ILE A 191 7.17 16.35 -1.31
C ILE A 191 5.90 17.16 -0.99
N GLY A 192 4.91 16.49 -0.45
CA GLY A 192 3.57 17.02 -0.20
C GLY A 192 2.54 16.48 -1.18
N PRO A 193 1.24 16.55 -0.82
CA PRO A 193 0.20 15.76 -1.48
C PRO A 193 0.09 16.02 -2.99
N VAL A 194 0.13 17.28 -3.42
CA VAL A 194 -0.03 17.65 -4.84
C VAL A 194 1.17 17.22 -5.66
N LEU A 195 2.39 17.53 -5.18
CA LEU A 195 3.63 17.20 -5.90
C LEU A 195 3.86 15.69 -5.95
N GLU A 196 3.52 14.97 -4.88
CA GLU A 196 3.60 13.50 -4.86
C GLU A 196 2.55 12.85 -5.78
N ALA A 197 1.34 13.44 -5.89
CA ALA A 197 0.35 13.02 -6.86
C ALA A 197 0.84 13.25 -8.30
N ARG A 198 1.47 14.39 -8.57
CA ARG A 198 2.09 14.69 -9.88
C ARG A 198 3.11 13.63 -10.25
N ASP A 199 4.05 13.31 -9.37
CA ASP A 199 5.06 12.27 -9.60
C ASP A 199 4.43 10.91 -9.96
N VAL A 200 3.35 10.55 -9.25
CA VAL A 200 2.60 9.31 -9.53
C VAL A 200 1.98 9.32 -10.92
N PHE A 201 1.32 10.44 -11.30
CA PHE A 201 0.69 10.54 -12.62
C PHE A 201 1.73 10.62 -13.73
N GLU A 202 2.86 11.30 -13.54
CA GLU A 202 3.99 11.27 -14.48
C GLU A 202 4.45 9.84 -14.77
N VAL A 203 4.53 8.98 -13.74
CA VAL A 203 4.87 7.56 -13.92
C VAL A 203 3.73 6.81 -14.64
N LEU A 204 2.49 6.98 -14.24
CA LEU A 204 1.36 6.28 -14.87
C LEU A 204 1.14 6.70 -16.33
N GLU A 205 1.40 7.97 -16.66
CA GLU A 205 1.32 8.54 -18.02
C GLU A 205 2.56 8.24 -18.87
N GLN A 206 3.62 7.65 -18.29
CA GLN A 206 4.90 7.45 -18.94
C GLN A 206 5.50 8.76 -19.49
N ALA A 207 5.33 9.86 -18.74
CA ALA A 207 5.88 11.15 -19.10
C ALA A 207 7.42 11.09 -19.23
N PRO A 208 8.02 11.81 -20.18
CA PRO A 208 9.49 11.79 -20.39
C PRO A 208 10.28 12.11 -19.10
N GLU A 209 9.80 13.08 -18.34
CA GLU A 209 10.45 13.58 -17.12
C GLU A 209 10.01 12.84 -15.84
N ARG A 210 9.34 11.70 -15.94
CA ARG A 210 8.87 10.95 -14.77
C ARG A 210 10.00 10.53 -13.84
N PRO A 211 9.79 10.41 -12.52
CA PRO A 211 10.81 9.97 -11.58
C PRO A 211 11.09 8.46 -11.73
N LEU A 212 12.15 8.10 -12.45
CA LEU A 212 12.51 6.72 -12.78
C LEU A 212 12.76 5.85 -11.53
N ALA A 213 13.29 6.43 -10.44
CA ALA A 213 13.49 5.71 -9.19
C ALA A 213 12.16 5.29 -8.54
N LEU A 214 11.12 6.14 -8.65
CA LEU A 214 9.77 5.82 -8.17
C LEU A 214 9.14 4.73 -9.03
N GLU A 215 9.28 4.83 -10.35
CA GLU A 215 8.82 3.80 -11.31
C GLU A 215 9.48 2.45 -11.01
N ALA A 216 10.80 2.39 -10.94
CA ALA A 216 11.55 1.16 -10.68
C ALA A 216 11.14 0.51 -9.34
N LYS A 217 11.00 1.30 -8.28
CA LYS A 217 10.55 0.79 -6.98
C LYS A 217 9.11 0.27 -7.04
N ALA A 218 8.22 0.98 -7.74
CA ALA A 218 6.83 0.55 -7.89
C ALA A 218 6.72 -0.75 -8.70
N LEU A 219 7.46 -0.87 -9.80
CA LEU A 219 7.51 -2.09 -10.61
C LEU A 219 8.03 -3.29 -9.83
N ARG A 220 9.14 -3.14 -9.11
CA ARG A 220 9.70 -4.19 -8.25
C ARG A 220 8.70 -4.67 -7.19
N LEU A 221 8.01 -3.76 -6.51
CA LEU A 221 7.01 -4.11 -5.49
C LEU A 221 5.76 -4.74 -6.12
N SER A 222 5.30 -4.22 -7.26
CA SER A 222 4.19 -4.81 -8.02
C SER A 222 4.56 -6.21 -8.51
N GLY A 223 5.75 -6.37 -9.04
CA GLY A 223 6.27 -7.66 -9.52
C GLY A 223 6.29 -8.72 -8.42
N LYS A 224 6.85 -8.39 -7.26
CA LYS A 224 6.85 -9.31 -6.10
C LYS A 224 5.43 -9.68 -5.66
N LEU A 225 4.50 -8.74 -5.66
CA LEU A 225 3.12 -9.01 -5.28
C LEU A 225 2.39 -9.84 -6.34
N LEU A 226 2.60 -9.57 -7.63
CA LEU A 226 2.04 -10.36 -8.73
C LEU A 226 2.58 -11.80 -8.71
N SER A 227 3.89 -12.00 -8.56
CA SER A 227 4.49 -13.34 -8.44
C SER A 227 3.88 -14.12 -7.27
N LEU A 228 3.63 -13.44 -6.13
CA LEU A 228 2.96 -14.06 -4.99
C LEU A 228 1.52 -14.47 -5.32
N CYS A 229 0.77 -13.64 -6.06
CA CYS A 229 -0.58 -13.93 -6.51
C CYS A 229 -0.61 -15.03 -7.59
N PHE A 230 0.34 -15.00 -8.53
CA PHE A 230 0.47 -15.98 -9.61
C PHE A 230 0.71 -17.39 -9.07
N ALA A 231 1.50 -17.52 -8.01
CA ALA A 231 1.75 -18.81 -7.37
C ALA A 231 0.47 -19.54 -6.91
N ASP A 232 -0.62 -18.80 -6.65
CA ASP A 232 -1.92 -19.34 -6.23
C ASP A 232 -2.99 -19.24 -7.33
N THR A 233 -2.63 -18.76 -8.52
CA THR A 233 -3.56 -18.64 -9.64
C THR A 233 -3.31 -19.77 -10.65
N PRO A 234 -4.31 -20.64 -10.90
CA PRO A 234 -4.15 -21.68 -11.92
C PRO A 234 -3.73 -21.10 -13.29
N GLY A 235 -2.73 -21.72 -13.92
CA GLY A 235 -2.22 -21.31 -15.23
C GLY A 235 -1.34 -20.07 -15.25
N LYS A 236 -1.02 -19.46 -14.09
CA LYS A 236 -0.17 -18.25 -14.04
C LYS A 236 1.16 -18.43 -13.30
N LYS A 237 1.48 -19.63 -12.82
CA LYS A 237 2.66 -19.87 -11.96
C LYS A 237 3.99 -19.53 -12.62
N ASP A 238 4.06 -19.65 -13.95
CA ASP A 238 5.28 -19.44 -14.72
C ASP A 238 5.40 -18.00 -15.27
N LEU A 239 4.43 -17.13 -14.95
CA LEU A 239 4.48 -15.72 -15.37
C LEU A 239 5.46 -14.94 -14.50
N ASP A 240 6.24 -14.08 -15.16
CA ASP A 240 7.08 -13.09 -14.47
C ASP A 240 6.21 -11.93 -14.00
N GLY A 241 6.19 -11.71 -12.66
CA GLY A 241 5.39 -10.67 -12.05
C GLY A 241 5.92 -9.27 -12.38
N GLU A 242 7.23 -9.07 -12.48
CA GLU A 242 7.81 -7.75 -12.77
C GLU A 242 7.61 -7.39 -14.25
N GLU A 243 7.79 -8.33 -15.15
CA GLU A 243 7.50 -8.11 -16.57
C GLU A 243 6.02 -7.82 -16.79
N THR A 244 5.12 -8.58 -16.16
CA THR A 244 3.67 -8.30 -16.21
C THR A 244 3.35 -6.90 -15.66
N ALA A 245 3.97 -6.48 -14.55
CA ALA A 245 3.78 -5.14 -14.01
C ALA A 245 4.24 -4.07 -15.00
N ARG A 246 5.37 -4.29 -15.67
CA ARG A 246 5.94 -3.41 -16.69
C ARG A 246 5.02 -3.29 -17.90
N GLU A 247 4.53 -4.41 -18.41
CA GLU A 247 3.59 -4.42 -19.54
C GLU A 247 2.29 -3.66 -19.22
N LEU A 248 1.74 -3.86 -18.01
CA LEU A 248 0.53 -3.14 -17.57
C LEU A 248 0.75 -1.63 -17.43
N LEU A 249 1.95 -1.22 -17.03
CA LEU A 249 2.31 0.19 -16.94
C LEU A 249 2.51 0.79 -18.33
N LEU A 250 3.37 0.19 -19.16
CA LEU A 250 3.72 0.69 -20.50
C LEU A 250 2.54 0.70 -21.47
N SER A 251 1.63 -0.27 -21.38
CA SER A 251 0.43 -0.33 -22.23
C SER A 251 -0.66 0.66 -21.82
N GLY A 252 -0.47 1.45 -20.75
CA GLY A 252 -1.48 2.38 -20.22
C GLY A 252 -2.63 1.72 -19.45
N LYS A 253 -2.66 0.39 -19.29
CA LYS A 253 -3.71 -0.32 -18.53
C LYS A 253 -3.72 0.08 -17.07
N ALA A 254 -2.56 0.31 -16.46
CA ALA A 254 -2.47 0.80 -15.09
C ALA A 254 -3.07 2.22 -14.95
N LEU A 255 -2.78 3.13 -15.87
CA LEU A 255 -3.38 4.47 -15.90
C LEU A 255 -4.90 4.39 -16.07
N ALA A 256 -5.37 3.58 -17.03
CA ALA A 256 -6.82 3.40 -17.25
C ALA A 256 -7.50 2.87 -15.98
N LYS A 257 -6.89 1.91 -15.29
CA LYS A 257 -7.39 1.37 -14.03
C LYS A 257 -7.38 2.41 -12.90
N MET A 258 -6.35 3.25 -12.80
CA MET A 258 -6.33 4.36 -11.83
C MET A 258 -7.47 5.34 -12.08
N ARG A 259 -7.77 5.66 -13.33
CA ARG A 259 -8.93 6.49 -13.71
C ARG A 259 -10.27 5.87 -13.36
N GLU A 260 -10.40 4.53 -13.49
CA GLU A 260 -11.60 3.82 -13.01
C GLU A 260 -11.76 3.93 -11.49
N ILE A 261 -10.67 3.75 -10.74
CA ILE A 261 -10.66 3.88 -9.27
C ILE A 261 -11.03 5.31 -8.86
N ILE A 262 -10.42 6.33 -9.48
CA ILE A 262 -10.73 7.74 -9.22
C ILE A 262 -12.22 8.02 -9.45
N ARG A 263 -12.75 7.60 -10.60
CA ARG A 263 -14.19 7.76 -10.92
C ARG A 263 -15.08 7.04 -9.90
N ALA A 264 -14.73 5.82 -9.51
CA ALA A 264 -15.49 5.05 -8.52
C ALA A 264 -15.46 5.68 -7.13
N GLN A 265 -14.38 6.44 -6.83
CA GLN A 265 -14.21 7.21 -5.59
C GLN A 265 -14.71 8.66 -5.71
N GLY A 266 -15.50 9.00 -6.75
CA GLY A 266 -16.14 10.31 -6.90
C GLY A 266 -15.20 11.46 -7.31
N GLY A 267 -14.03 11.12 -7.86
CA GLY A 267 -13.07 12.09 -8.36
C GLY A 267 -13.17 12.34 -9.87
N HIS A 268 -12.25 13.17 -10.36
CA HIS A 268 -12.15 13.52 -11.79
C HIS A 268 -11.14 12.60 -12.48
N PRO A 269 -11.57 11.63 -13.30
CA PRO A 269 -10.66 10.60 -13.86
C PRO A 269 -9.68 11.16 -14.91
N ASP A 270 -9.98 12.30 -15.50
CA ASP A 270 -9.17 12.91 -16.58
C ASP A 270 -8.08 13.86 -16.06
N VAL A 271 -7.66 13.63 -14.80
CA VAL A 271 -6.51 14.33 -14.22
C VAL A 271 -5.25 14.01 -15.01
N LEU A 272 -4.46 15.06 -15.31
CA LEU A 272 -3.15 14.98 -15.94
C LEU A 272 -2.07 15.50 -14.99
N SER A 273 -0.88 14.91 -15.04
CA SER A 273 0.26 15.31 -14.18
C SER A 273 0.60 16.80 -14.30
N ASN A 274 0.58 17.35 -15.51
CA ASN A 274 0.87 18.75 -15.79
C ASN A 274 -0.18 19.75 -15.27
N LYS A 275 -1.32 19.29 -14.78
CA LYS A 275 -2.35 20.11 -14.13
C LYS A 275 -2.24 20.08 -12.59
N LEU A 276 -1.42 19.21 -12.03
CA LEU A 276 -1.18 19.09 -10.59
C LEU A 276 -0.06 20.06 -10.18
N THR A 277 -0.45 21.29 -9.95
CA THR A 277 0.43 22.37 -9.46
C THR A 277 0.02 22.79 -8.06
N PRO A 278 0.98 23.12 -7.16
CA PRO A 278 0.68 23.64 -5.82
C PRO A 278 -0.17 24.89 -5.86
#